data_4c5de5353e31f3b9e4a30b40c34b6114
#
_entry.id   4c5de5353e31f3b9e4a30b40c34b6114
#
_cell.length_a   1.000
_cell.length_b   1.000
_cell.length_c   1.000
_cell.angle_alpha   90.00
_cell.angle_beta   90.00
_cell.angle_gamma   90.00
#
_symmetry.space_group_name_H-M   'P 1'
#
loop_
_entity.id
_entity.type
_entity.pdbx_description
1 polymer ?
#
loop_
_entity_poly.entity_id
_entity_poly.type
_entity_poly.pdbx_seq_one_letter_code
_entity_poly.pdbx_strand_id
1 'polypeptide(L)'
;MSEIKALAERSAANPAALGHDLDLEAFSREGPAWDYDPDYRQFAPEERSHLLKAGIELTDEEHAGTFLQADARVVHCRANQEGVEVLPIIEALAKHEDLADHLWHLVAVDADKYTARAELALDNGYFIRALPGAQVAEPVEACLYIKTDRFSQHVHNIVIVEPGASLHIITGCTTHPGVRSGLHIGVSEFYVRRGGSLTFTMIHNWAEDIHVRPRTGVLVEEGGRFISNYVLLRPVKSVQMYPTVTLAGAGAVTRMQSIFIAHPGCELDVGGRVILKAPRTRAEVIARSLSLGGRCVSRGHLVGEVPEVKAHLECRGLILSPQGVIYAVPELEGLAAGVDMSHEAAVGRIAAEEIEYLMARGLDEEEAVSTIVRGFLSVKIEGLPPALEEELDRAIQESGKGL
;
A
#
# COMPACT_ATOMS: atom_id res chain seq x y z
N MET A 1 -17.84 5.63 20.05
CA MET A 1 -18.36 4.46 19.29
C MET A 1 -19.77 4.65 18.74
N SER A 2 -20.79 5.13 19.50
CA SER A 2 -22.14 5.34 18.94
C SER A 2 -22.21 6.43 17.85
N GLU A 3 -21.40 7.50 17.98
CA GLU A 3 -21.37 8.60 17.01
C GLU A 3 -20.66 8.19 15.71
N ILE A 4 -19.54 7.48 15.79
CA ILE A 4 -18.79 6.92 14.65
C ILE A 4 -19.70 6.00 13.82
N LYS A 5 -20.40 5.07 14.49
CA LYS A 5 -21.34 4.17 13.84
C LYS A 5 -22.50 4.92 13.15
N ALA A 6 -23.05 5.95 13.81
CA ALA A 6 -24.12 6.77 13.22
C ALA A 6 -23.63 7.58 12.00
N LEU A 7 -22.37 8.03 11.98
CA LEU A 7 -21.76 8.66 10.82
C LEU A 7 -21.60 7.64 9.67
N ALA A 8 -21.10 6.45 9.96
CA ALA A 8 -20.98 5.38 8.99
C ALA A 8 -22.32 4.98 8.36
N GLU A 9 -23.38 4.83 9.18
CA GLU A 9 -24.73 4.50 8.70
C GLU A 9 -25.25 5.56 7.72
N ARG A 10 -25.03 6.86 7.98
CA ARG A 10 -25.44 7.95 7.08
C ARG A 10 -24.66 7.98 5.77
N SER A 11 -23.43 7.49 5.77
CA SER A 11 -22.51 7.55 4.62
C SER A 11 -22.40 6.25 3.83
N ALA A 12 -23.15 5.22 4.24
CA ALA A 12 -23.10 3.88 3.65
C ALA A 12 -23.45 3.81 2.15
N ALA A 13 -24.11 4.84 1.61
CA ALA A 13 -24.41 4.95 0.18
C ALA A 13 -23.58 6.01 -0.56
N ASN A 14 -22.71 6.76 0.13
CA ASN A 14 -21.94 7.83 -0.49
C ASN A 14 -20.85 7.26 -1.40
N PRO A 15 -20.81 7.59 -2.71
CA PRO A 15 -19.76 7.11 -3.58
C PRO A 15 -18.41 7.72 -3.20
N ALA A 16 -17.32 7.03 -3.53
CA ALA A 16 -15.98 7.62 -3.42
C ALA A 16 -15.82 8.78 -4.41
N ALA A 17 -15.03 9.80 -4.03
CA ALA A 17 -14.73 10.93 -4.89
C ALA A 17 -13.88 10.54 -6.13
N LEU A 18 -13.13 9.45 -6.04
CA LEU A 18 -12.20 8.98 -7.06
C LEU A 18 -12.47 7.52 -7.43
N GLY A 19 -12.05 7.15 -8.65
CA GLY A 19 -12.22 5.80 -9.19
C GLY A 19 -13.66 5.48 -9.58
N HIS A 20 -13.89 4.27 -10.09
CA HIS A 20 -15.25 3.83 -10.39
C HIS A 20 -15.93 3.23 -9.15
N ASP A 21 -17.21 3.38 -9.10
CA ASP A 21 -18.04 2.89 -7.98
C ASP A 21 -18.33 1.40 -8.11
N LEU A 22 -18.47 0.71 -6.97
CA LEU A 22 -18.75 -0.73 -6.91
C LEU A 22 -20.09 -0.98 -6.23
N ASP A 23 -20.79 -2.01 -6.66
CA ASP A 23 -21.88 -2.60 -5.90
C ASP A 23 -21.28 -3.51 -4.81
N LEU A 24 -21.39 -3.10 -3.55
CA LEU A 24 -20.84 -3.83 -2.41
C LEU A 24 -21.61 -5.11 -2.10
N GLU A 25 -22.88 -5.19 -2.50
CA GLU A 25 -23.73 -6.36 -2.28
C GLU A 25 -23.44 -7.50 -3.26
N ALA A 26 -22.61 -7.24 -4.29
CA ALA A 26 -22.12 -8.27 -5.20
C ALA A 26 -21.13 -9.26 -4.54
N PHE A 27 -20.63 -8.94 -3.34
CA PHE A 27 -19.62 -9.72 -2.62
C PHE A 27 -20.20 -10.33 -1.35
N SER A 28 -19.74 -11.54 -1.00
CA SER A 28 -20.19 -12.29 0.17
C SER A 28 -19.40 -11.92 1.42
N ARG A 29 -20.07 -12.04 2.55
CA ARG A 29 -19.44 -12.01 3.89
C ARG A 29 -19.40 -13.40 4.53
N GLU A 30 -19.93 -14.40 3.84
CA GLU A 30 -19.96 -15.77 4.31
C GLU A 30 -18.73 -16.53 3.85
N GLY A 31 -18.07 -17.17 4.78
CA GLY A 31 -16.88 -17.99 4.55
C GLY A 31 -16.66 -18.97 5.71
N PRO A 32 -15.79 -19.97 5.52
CA PRO A 32 -15.44 -20.89 6.59
C PRO A 32 -14.77 -20.16 7.77
N ALA A 33 -14.91 -20.72 8.95
CA ALA A 33 -14.14 -20.28 10.11
C ALA A 33 -12.73 -20.91 9.99
N TRP A 34 -11.72 -20.06 9.83
CA TRP A 34 -10.32 -20.51 9.86
C TRP A 34 -9.82 -20.54 11.31
N ASP A 35 -9.17 -21.63 11.69
CA ASP A 35 -8.60 -21.80 13.02
C ASP A 35 -7.25 -21.09 13.17
N TYR A 36 -6.91 -20.73 14.41
CA TYR A 36 -5.59 -20.19 14.73
C TYR A 36 -4.51 -21.27 14.53
N ASP A 37 -3.42 -20.93 13.86
CA ASP A 37 -2.33 -21.84 13.53
C ASP A 37 -0.98 -21.22 13.91
N PRO A 38 -0.47 -21.52 15.10
CA PRO A 38 0.77 -20.94 15.61
C PRO A 38 2.02 -21.36 14.82
N ASP A 39 1.96 -22.45 14.07
CA ASP A 39 3.10 -23.04 13.38
C ASP A 39 2.93 -23.07 11.84
N TYR A 40 1.92 -22.39 11.31
CA TYR A 40 1.59 -22.35 9.86
C TYR A 40 1.38 -23.73 9.22
N ARG A 41 0.91 -24.73 9.98
CA ARG A 41 0.76 -26.13 9.51
C ARG A 41 -0.36 -26.31 8.50
N GLN A 42 -1.37 -25.44 8.55
CA GLN A 42 -2.51 -25.50 7.63
C GLN A 42 -2.19 -24.99 6.21
N PHE A 43 -1.00 -24.40 6.00
CA PHE A 43 -0.61 -23.85 4.71
C PHE A 43 0.12 -24.86 3.86
N ALA A 44 -0.48 -25.25 2.72
CA ALA A 44 0.13 -26.12 1.75
C ALA A 44 1.36 -25.47 1.08
N PRO A 45 2.32 -26.24 0.55
CA PRO A 45 3.52 -25.70 -0.12
C PRO A 45 3.19 -24.72 -1.25
N GLU A 46 2.10 -24.95 -2.00
CA GLU A 46 1.63 -24.06 -3.06
C GLU A 46 1.13 -22.72 -2.51
N GLU A 47 0.39 -22.73 -1.40
CA GLU A 47 -0.04 -21.51 -0.70
C GLU A 47 1.16 -20.72 -0.18
N ARG A 48 2.15 -21.39 0.42
CA ARG A 48 3.39 -20.75 0.90
C ARG A 48 4.14 -20.07 -0.23
N SER A 49 4.30 -20.74 -1.37
CA SER A 49 4.92 -20.14 -2.56
C SER A 49 4.12 -18.96 -3.10
N HIS A 50 2.79 -18.97 -2.96
CA HIS A 50 1.95 -17.87 -3.40
C HIS A 50 2.01 -16.67 -2.44
N LEU A 51 2.08 -16.91 -1.13
CA LEU A 51 2.26 -15.89 -0.11
C LEU A 51 3.60 -15.18 -0.24
N LEU A 52 4.68 -15.91 -0.57
CA LEU A 52 6.00 -15.34 -0.81
C LEU A 52 5.97 -14.29 -1.94
N LYS A 53 5.15 -14.49 -2.99
CA LYS A 53 4.97 -13.49 -4.06
C LYS A 53 4.32 -12.19 -3.60
N ALA A 54 3.64 -12.21 -2.44
CA ALA A 54 3.12 -11.03 -1.76
C ALA A 54 4.09 -10.48 -0.70
N GLY A 55 5.29 -11.05 -0.62
CA GLY A 55 6.28 -10.63 0.34
C GLY A 55 6.11 -11.22 1.72
N ILE A 56 5.43 -12.37 1.83
CA ILE A 56 5.15 -13.00 3.12
C ILE A 56 5.86 -14.35 3.18
N GLU A 57 6.77 -14.46 4.13
CA GLU A 57 7.47 -15.68 4.44
C GLU A 57 6.89 -16.29 5.73
N LEU A 58 6.30 -17.48 5.63
CA LEU A 58 5.66 -18.14 6.78
C LEU A 58 6.68 -18.77 7.73
N THR A 59 7.45 -17.90 8.39
CA THR A 59 8.40 -18.22 9.45
C THR A 59 8.40 -17.13 10.51
N ASP A 60 8.67 -17.45 11.76
CA ASP A 60 8.81 -16.47 12.83
C ASP A 60 10.28 -16.11 13.13
N GLU A 61 11.23 -16.83 12.54
CA GLU A 61 12.66 -16.78 12.95
C GLU A 61 13.37 -15.49 12.49
N GLU A 62 12.93 -14.89 11.39
CA GLU A 62 13.59 -13.72 10.76
C GLU A 62 12.73 -12.45 10.81
N HIS A 63 11.66 -12.42 11.64
CA HIS A 63 10.75 -11.30 11.73
C HIS A 63 10.60 -10.80 13.16
N ALA A 64 10.52 -9.47 13.32
CA ALA A 64 10.25 -8.85 14.62
C ALA A 64 8.84 -9.17 15.14
N GLY A 65 7.93 -9.49 14.25
CA GLY A 65 6.58 -9.93 14.55
C GLY A 65 5.85 -10.32 13.28
N THR A 66 4.78 -11.10 13.45
CA THR A 66 3.98 -11.65 12.35
C THR A 66 2.50 -11.51 12.64
N PHE A 67 1.73 -11.16 11.60
CA PHE A 67 0.27 -11.10 11.64
C PHE A 67 -0.29 -11.70 10.35
N LEU A 68 -1.23 -12.62 10.46
CA LEU A 68 -1.92 -13.18 9.30
C LEU A 68 -3.43 -13.27 9.54
N GLN A 69 -4.20 -12.63 8.69
CA GLN A 69 -5.66 -12.69 8.66
C GLN A 69 -6.12 -13.39 7.38
N ALA A 70 -6.87 -14.50 7.52
CA ALA A 70 -7.55 -15.19 6.43
C ALA A 70 -9.04 -14.86 6.46
N ASP A 71 -9.56 -14.29 5.37
CA ASP A 71 -10.92 -13.73 5.29
C ASP A 71 -11.21 -12.81 6.49
N ALA A 72 -12.15 -13.20 7.37
CA ALA A 72 -12.51 -12.43 8.57
C ALA A 72 -11.71 -12.85 9.83
N ARG A 73 -10.85 -13.87 9.77
CA ARG A 73 -10.23 -14.47 10.95
C ARG A 73 -8.73 -14.23 11.01
N VAL A 74 -8.26 -13.80 12.18
CA VAL A 74 -6.82 -13.82 12.46
C VAL A 74 -6.41 -15.25 12.73
N VAL A 75 -5.54 -15.78 11.88
CA VAL A 75 -5.08 -17.18 11.94
C VAL A 75 -3.67 -17.29 12.51
N HIS A 76 -2.92 -16.20 12.56
CA HIS A 76 -1.63 -16.11 13.23
C HIS A 76 -1.36 -14.68 13.68
N CYS A 77 -0.80 -14.51 14.89
CA CYS A 77 -0.37 -13.20 15.39
C CYS A 77 0.66 -13.40 16.50
N ARG A 78 1.86 -12.83 16.33
CA ARG A 78 2.95 -12.95 17.28
C ARG A 78 3.91 -11.77 17.23
N ALA A 79 4.38 -11.31 18.38
CA ALA A 79 5.54 -10.43 18.50
C ALA A 79 6.76 -11.26 18.89
N ASN A 80 7.86 -11.15 18.13
CA ASN A 80 9.06 -12.00 18.28
C ASN A 80 10.27 -11.21 18.83
N GLN A 81 10.20 -9.87 18.79
CA GLN A 81 11.26 -8.97 19.29
C GLN A 81 10.74 -8.10 20.43
N GLU A 82 11.59 -7.83 21.41
CA GLU A 82 11.29 -6.83 22.45
C GLU A 82 11.17 -5.44 21.84
N GLY A 83 10.28 -4.62 22.41
CA GLY A 83 10.06 -3.23 21.94
C GLY A 83 9.04 -3.13 20.79
N VAL A 84 8.46 -4.23 20.32
CA VAL A 84 7.35 -4.22 19.39
C VAL A 84 6.16 -4.97 19.96
N GLU A 85 4.96 -4.47 19.73
CA GLU A 85 3.70 -5.12 20.03
C GLU A 85 2.94 -5.37 18.72
N VAL A 86 2.41 -6.58 18.55
CA VAL A 86 1.59 -6.98 17.41
C VAL A 86 0.34 -7.66 17.95
N LEU A 87 -0.84 -7.14 17.65
CA LEU A 87 -2.13 -7.67 18.12
C LEU A 87 -3.20 -7.58 17.00
N PRO A 88 -4.21 -8.44 17.03
CA PRO A 88 -5.45 -8.18 16.34
C PRO A 88 -6.07 -6.85 16.82
N ILE A 89 -6.60 -6.02 15.92
CA ILE A 89 -7.11 -4.69 16.29
C ILE A 89 -8.23 -4.76 17.34
N ILE A 90 -9.11 -5.76 17.25
CA ILE A 90 -10.20 -5.95 18.22
C ILE A 90 -9.66 -6.23 19.62
N GLU A 91 -8.61 -7.03 19.73
CA GLU A 91 -7.93 -7.32 20.99
C GLU A 91 -7.19 -6.07 21.51
N ALA A 92 -6.50 -5.37 20.63
CA ALA A 92 -5.79 -4.14 20.98
C ALA A 92 -6.71 -3.06 21.53
N LEU A 93 -7.89 -2.85 20.93
CA LEU A 93 -8.92 -1.91 21.41
C LEU A 93 -9.49 -2.29 22.79
N ALA A 94 -9.50 -3.57 23.12
CA ALA A 94 -9.92 -4.03 24.45
C ALA A 94 -8.81 -3.86 25.49
N LYS A 95 -7.55 -3.91 25.08
CA LYS A 95 -6.36 -3.86 25.96
C LYS A 95 -5.87 -2.44 26.22
N HIS A 96 -5.95 -1.55 25.23
CA HIS A 96 -5.39 -0.20 25.24
C HIS A 96 -6.52 0.85 25.18
N GLU A 97 -6.83 1.49 26.29
CA GLU A 97 -7.90 2.52 26.37
C GLU A 97 -7.58 3.74 25.47
N ASP A 98 -6.29 4.10 25.34
CA ASP A 98 -5.81 5.21 24.50
C ASP A 98 -5.96 4.95 23.00
N LEU A 99 -6.14 3.70 22.58
CA LEU A 99 -6.23 3.36 21.17
C LEU A 99 -7.56 3.84 20.55
N ALA A 100 -8.60 4.02 21.33
CA ALA A 100 -9.87 4.56 20.85
C ALA A 100 -9.74 5.97 20.25
N ASP A 101 -8.78 6.78 20.72
CA ASP A 101 -8.51 8.13 20.21
C ASP A 101 -7.75 8.12 18.87
N HIS A 102 -7.23 6.97 18.46
CA HIS A 102 -6.52 6.77 17.21
C HIS A 102 -7.39 6.16 16.10
N LEU A 103 -8.54 5.62 16.47
CA LEU A 103 -9.45 4.97 15.52
C LEU A 103 -10.31 6.04 14.79
N TRP A 104 -10.30 6.03 13.45
CA TRP A 104 -11.01 7.00 12.62
C TRP A 104 -10.58 8.46 12.85
N HIS A 105 -9.34 8.68 13.26
CA HIS A 105 -8.82 10.01 13.50
C HIS A 105 -8.16 10.63 12.26
N LEU A 106 -7.44 9.83 11.47
CA LEU A 106 -6.75 10.29 10.27
C LEU A 106 -7.53 9.99 9.00
N VAL A 107 -8.43 9.01 9.05
CA VAL A 107 -9.36 8.66 7.98
C VAL A 107 -10.78 8.92 8.47
N ALA A 108 -11.53 9.78 7.79
CA ALA A 108 -12.91 10.04 8.17
C ALA A 108 -13.79 8.81 7.87
N VAL A 109 -14.56 8.36 8.86
CA VAL A 109 -15.44 7.19 8.74
C VAL A 109 -16.56 7.42 7.71
N ASP A 110 -16.91 8.67 7.48
CA ASP A 110 -17.94 9.15 6.55
C ASP A 110 -17.37 9.67 5.21
N ALA A 111 -16.10 9.37 4.93
CA ALA A 111 -15.46 9.80 3.68
C ALA A 111 -16.16 9.23 2.44
N ASP A 112 -16.55 7.97 2.50
CA ASP A 112 -17.30 7.28 1.44
C ASP A 112 -17.92 5.97 1.96
N LYS A 113 -18.64 5.26 1.09
CA LYS A 113 -19.27 3.97 1.44
C LYS A 113 -18.27 2.88 1.81
N TYR A 114 -17.00 2.97 1.39
CA TYR A 114 -15.98 1.97 1.73
C TYR A 114 -15.49 2.16 3.17
N THR A 115 -15.26 3.40 3.61
CA THR A 115 -14.95 3.68 5.02
C THR A 115 -16.12 3.34 5.91
N ALA A 116 -17.34 3.72 5.52
CA ALA A 116 -18.55 3.36 6.22
C ALA A 116 -18.74 1.83 6.34
N ARG A 117 -18.50 1.09 5.26
CA ARG A 117 -18.58 -0.39 5.26
C ARG A 117 -17.50 -1.00 6.15
N ALA A 118 -16.28 -0.46 6.17
CA ALA A 118 -15.22 -0.95 7.05
C ALA A 118 -15.60 -0.82 8.54
N GLU A 119 -16.26 0.25 8.94
CA GLU A 119 -16.78 0.40 10.33
C GLU A 119 -17.95 -0.55 10.61
N LEU A 120 -18.96 -0.55 9.74
CA LEU A 120 -20.22 -1.28 9.98
C LEU A 120 -20.06 -2.81 9.92
N ALA A 121 -19.03 -3.28 9.26
CA ALA A 121 -18.79 -4.69 9.00
C ALA A 121 -17.32 -5.07 9.18
N LEU A 122 -16.67 -4.51 10.22
CA LEU A 122 -15.27 -4.77 10.52
C LEU A 122 -15.03 -6.25 10.80
N ASP A 123 -14.08 -6.85 10.08
CA ASP A 123 -13.62 -8.22 10.33
C ASP A 123 -12.56 -8.27 11.42
N ASN A 124 -11.45 -7.59 11.19
CA ASN A 124 -10.33 -7.37 12.09
C ASN A 124 -9.35 -6.38 11.44
N GLY A 125 -8.07 -6.64 11.54
CA GLY A 125 -6.93 -5.87 11.12
C GLY A 125 -5.83 -5.99 12.15
N TYR A 126 -4.71 -5.35 11.93
CA TYR A 126 -3.59 -5.39 12.86
C TYR A 126 -3.42 -4.07 13.64
N PHE A 127 -2.97 -4.22 14.86
CA PHE A 127 -2.35 -3.17 15.65
C PHE A 127 -0.87 -3.49 15.81
N ILE A 128 0.00 -2.55 15.42
CA ILE A 128 1.45 -2.68 15.57
C ILE A 128 1.97 -1.42 16.26
N ARG A 129 2.73 -1.60 17.36
CA ARG A 129 3.32 -0.50 18.11
C ARG A 129 4.80 -0.74 18.35
N ALA A 130 5.65 0.15 17.89
CA ALA A 130 7.04 0.20 18.33
C ALA A 130 7.14 1.09 19.55
N LEU A 131 7.63 0.55 20.68
CA LEU A 131 7.71 1.25 21.95
C LEU A 131 8.75 2.38 21.95
N PRO A 132 8.68 3.35 22.88
CA PRO A 132 9.59 4.51 22.89
C PRO A 132 11.06 4.11 22.80
N GLY A 133 11.77 4.65 21.82
CA GLY A 133 13.19 4.40 21.57
C GLY A 133 13.54 3.03 21.00
N ALA A 134 12.57 2.15 20.78
CA ALA A 134 12.80 0.81 20.23
C ALA A 134 13.41 0.88 18.82
N GLN A 135 14.49 0.15 18.59
CA GLN A 135 15.10 -0.04 17.29
C GLN A 135 14.75 -1.45 16.81
N VAL A 136 13.67 -1.56 16.04
CA VAL A 136 13.19 -2.84 15.53
C VAL A 136 14.03 -3.19 14.30
N ALA A 137 14.92 -4.18 14.43
CA ALA A 137 15.94 -4.48 13.41
C ALA A 137 15.34 -5.22 12.22
N GLU A 138 14.52 -6.23 12.51
CA GLU A 138 13.87 -7.03 11.49
C GLU A 138 12.46 -6.48 11.18
N PRO A 139 11.92 -6.70 9.99
CA PRO A 139 10.58 -6.24 9.67
C PRO A 139 9.49 -6.97 10.46
N VAL A 140 8.37 -6.29 10.68
CA VAL A 140 7.11 -6.97 11.04
C VAL A 140 6.38 -7.33 9.75
N GLU A 141 6.03 -8.59 9.58
CA GLU A 141 5.22 -9.04 8.44
C GLU A 141 3.73 -9.09 8.78
N ALA A 142 2.90 -8.50 7.93
CA ALA A 142 1.45 -8.53 8.05
C ALA A 142 0.83 -9.04 6.75
N CYS A 143 0.01 -10.08 6.83
CA CYS A 143 -0.68 -10.64 5.68
C CYS A 143 -2.19 -10.48 5.78
N LEU A 144 -2.79 -9.90 4.74
CA LEU A 144 -4.23 -9.83 4.54
C LEU A 144 -4.61 -10.75 3.38
N TYR A 145 -5.18 -11.90 3.71
CA TYR A 145 -5.35 -13.04 2.81
C TYR A 145 -6.82 -13.36 2.59
N ILE A 146 -7.29 -13.32 1.34
CA ILE A 146 -8.63 -13.78 0.96
C ILE A 146 -8.54 -15.23 0.50
N LYS A 147 -9.16 -16.15 1.26
CA LYS A 147 -9.19 -17.59 0.98
C LYS A 147 -10.51 -18.07 0.36
N THR A 148 -11.57 -17.27 0.49
CA THR A 148 -12.91 -17.62 -0.02
C THR A 148 -13.25 -16.80 -1.26
N ASP A 149 -13.72 -17.47 -2.31
CA ASP A 149 -14.11 -16.78 -3.55
C ASP A 149 -15.29 -15.84 -3.31
N ARG A 150 -15.26 -14.67 -3.95
CA ARG A 150 -16.22 -13.57 -3.78
C ARG A 150 -16.31 -12.99 -2.38
N PHE A 151 -15.35 -13.25 -1.49
CA PHE A 151 -15.34 -12.70 -0.14
C PHE A 151 -15.07 -11.19 -0.16
N SER A 152 -15.78 -10.46 0.73
CA SER A 152 -15.53 -9.05 1.02
C SER A 152 -14.84 -8.93 2.36
N GLN A 153 -13.53 -8.67 2.34
CA GLN A 153 -12.71 -8.48 3.54
C GLN A 153 -12.67 -7.00 3.92
N HIS A 154 -12.94 -6.70 5.19
CA HIS A 154 -12.92 -5.35 5.73
C HIS A 154 -11.99 -5.27 6.94
N VAL A 155 -10.95 -4.48 6.84
CA VAL A 155 -9.94 -4.38 7.90
C VAL A 155 -9.67 -2.94 8.29
N HIS A 156 -9.32 -2.73 9.57
CA HIS A 156 -8.82 -1.46 10.08
C HIS A 156 -7.50 -1.71 10.79
N ASN A 157 -6.44 -1.07 10.30
CA ASN A 157 -5.08 -1.24 10.78
C ASN A 157 -4.62 0.03 11.48
N ILE A 158 -3.99 -0.10 12.65
CA ILE A 158 -3.36 1.03 13.34
C ILE A 158 -1.90 0.72 13.60
N VAL A 159 -1.04 1.66 13.25
CA VAL A 159 0.41 1.59 13.53
C VAL A 159 0.83 2.82 14.31
N ILE A 160 1.52 2.60 15.43
CA ILE A 160 2.10 3.68 16.25
C ILE A 160 3.60 3.44 16.39
N VAL A 161 4.40 4.36 15.86
CA VAL A 161 5.84 4.40 16.10
C VAL A 161 6.10 5.48 17.14
N GLU A 162 6.42 5.05 18.35
CA GLU A 162 6.61 5.93 19.50
C GLU A 162 7.87 6.81 19.36
N PRO A 163 8.04 7.85 20.20
CA PRO A 163 9.16 8.78 20.07
C PRO A 163 10.52 8.09 20.01
N GLY A 164 11.30 8.43 18.96
CA GLY A 164 12.64 7.90 18.73
C GLY A 164 12.71 6.43 18.32
N ALA A 165 11.57 5.75 18.11
CA ALA A 165 11.55 4.37 17.66
C ALA A 165 11.74 4.26 16.14
N SER A 166 12.20 3.09 15.68
CA SER A 166 12.23 2.74 14.26
C SER A 166 11.56 1.40 14.01
N LEU A 167 10.78 1.31 12.93
CA LEU A 167 10.01 0.14 12.55
C LEU A 167 9.94 0.02 11.03
N HIS A 168 10.08 -1.20 10.53
CA HIS A 168 9.73 -1.56 9.16
C HIS A 168 8.57 -2.57 9.19
N ILE A 169 7.54 -2.32 8.37
CA ILE A 169 6.41 -3.23 8.18
C ILE A 169 6.34 -3.60 6.71
N ILE A 170 6.24 -4.91 6.45
CA ILE A 170 5.93 -5.46 5.14
C ILE A 170 4.51 -6.01 5.20
N THR A 171 3.59 -5.41 4.43
CA THR A 171 2.22 -5.90 4.32
C THR A 171 2.01 -6.57 2.97
N GLY A 172 1.78 -7.87 3.00
CA GLY A 172 1.40 -8.67 1.83
C GLY A 172 -0.11 -8.82 1.76
N CYS A 173 -0.70 -8.37 0.65
CA CYS A 173 -2.13 -8.54 0.42
C CYS A 173 -2.32 -9.48 -0.77
N THR A 174 -3.00 -10.62 -0.56
CA THR A 174 -3.07 -11.67 -1.58
C THR A 174 -4.33 -12.53 -1.47
N THR A 175 -4.51 -13.42 -2.44
CA THR A 175 -5.60 -14.40 -2.50
C THR A 175 -5.07 -15.83 -2.54
N HIS A 176 -5.89 -16.77 -2.05
CA HIS A 176 -5.64 -18.19 -2.29
C HIS A 176 -5.64 -18.50 -3.81
N PRO A 177 -4.80 -19.41 -4.32
CA PRO A 177 -4.73 -19.75 -5.73
C PRO A 177 -6.08 -20.17 -6.36
N GLY A 178 -7.02 -20.67 -5.57
CA GLY A 178 -8.37 -21.04 -6.00
C GLY A 178 -9.38 -19.89 -6.03
N VAL A 179 -9.05 -18.71 -5.50
CA VAL A 179 -9.91 -17.53 -5.50
C VAL A 179 -9.76 -16.78 -6.81
N ARG A 180 -10.89 -16.37 -7.40
CA ARG A 180 -10.92 -15.60 -8.65
C ARG A 180 -11.33 -14.15 -8.42
N SER A 181 -12.34 -13.93 -7.59
CA SER A 181 -12.94 -12.62 -7.37
C SER A 181 -13.11 -12.30 -5.88
N GLY A 182 -13.26 -11.02 -5.57
CA GLY A 182 -13.49 -10.56 -4.20
C GLY A 182 -13.29 -9.05 -4.05
N LEU A 183 -13.47 -8.59 -2.84
CA LEU A 183 -13.32 -7.19 -2.46
C LEU A 183 -12.45 -7.08 -1.21
N HIS A 184 -11.42 -6.25 -1.27
CA HIS A 184 -10.64 -5.86 -0.10
C HIS A 184 -10.85 -4.37 0.19
N ILE A 185 -11.37 -4.07 1.38
CA ILE A 185 -11.46 -2.71 1.93
C ILE A 185 -10.52 -2.64 3.13
N GLY A 186 -9.43 -1.88 3.00
CA GLY A 186 -8.42 -1.73 4.04
C GLY A 186 -8.32 -0.30 4.52
N VAL A 187 -8.70 -0.02 5.76
CA VAL A 187 -8.43 1.27 6.40
C VAL A 187 -7.14 1.15 7.19
N SER A 188 -6.27 2.17 7.08
CA SER A 188 -4.99 2.18 7.80
C SER A 188 -4.69 3.57 8.34
N GLU A 189 -4.35 3.67 9.63
CA GLU A 189 -3.99 4.92 10.29
C GLU A 189 -2.63 4.78 10.96
N PHE A 190 -1.67 5.58 10.51
CA PHE A 190 -0.28 5.47 10.97
C PHE A 190 0.16 6.73 11.68
N TYR A 191 0.74 6.57 12.86
CA TYR A 191 1.22 7.63 13.73
C TYR A 191 2.71 7.50 13.93
N VAL A 192 3.49 8.42 13.33
CA VAL A 192 4.94 8.50 13.52
C VAL A 192 5.21 9.64 14.49
N ARG A 193 5.50 9.29 15.74
CA ARG A 193 5.74 10.24 16.82
C ARG A 193 7.10 10.90 16.65
N ARG A 194 7.38 11.92 17.49
CA ARG A 194 8.58 12.74 17.42
C ARG A 194 9.87 11.93 17.27
N GLY A 195 10.62 12.21 16.19
CA GLY A 195 11.87 11.51 15.86
C GLY A 195 11.72 10.03 15.52
N GLY A 196 10.50 9.52 15.40
CA GLY A 196 10.21 8.15 14.98
C GLY A 196 10.47 7.92 13.49
N SER A 197 10.71 6.68 13.09
CA SER A 197 10.91 6.29 11.69
C SER A 197 10.07 5.06 11.35
N LEU A 198 9.17 5.20 10.38
CA LEU A 198 8.37 4.10 9.84
C LEU A 198 8.71 3.90 8.36
N THR A 199 9.13 2.70 8.01
CA THR A 199 9.12 2.20 6.62
C THR A 199 7.93 1.25 6.47
N PHE A 200 7.08 1.52 5.49
CA PHE A 200 5.90 0.71 5.18
C PHE A 200 5.97 0.23 3.74
N THR A 201 6.08 -1.07 3.56
CA THR A 201 6.12 -1.70 2.23
C THR A 201 4.86 -2.52 2.04
N MET A 202 4.05 -2.18 1.02
CA MET A 202 2.83 -2.91 0.66
C MET A 202 2.98 -3.58 -0.69
N ILE A 203 2.82 -4.89 -0.71
CA ILE A 203 2.89 -5.71 -1.93
C ILE A 203 1.52 -6.34 -2.17
N HIS A 204 0.94 -6.03 -3.32
CA HIS A 204 -0.32 -6.59 -3.77
C HIS A 204 -0.09 -7.71 -4.79
N ASN A 205 -0.54 -8.92 -4.45
CA ASN A 205 -0.50 -10.11 -5.31
C ASN A 205 -1.91 -10.75 -5.36
N TRP A 206 -2.86 -10.02 -5.91
CA TRP A 206 -4.26 -10.39 -5.95
C TRP A 206 -4.59 -11.30 -7.15
N ALA A 207 -5.76 -11.94 -7.12
CA ALA A 207 -6.35 -12.55 -8.30
C ALA A 207 -6.95 -11.49 -9.24
N GLU A 208 -7.15 -11.86 -10.52
CA GLU A 208 -7.50 -10.94 -11.61
C GLU A 208 -8.81 -10.16 -11.41
N ASP A 209 -9.83 -10.77 -10.76
CA ASP A 209 -11.12 -10.12 -10.52
C ASP A 209 -11.31 -9.62 -9.08
N ILE A 210 -10.22 -9.28 -8.41
CA ILE A 210 -10.27 -8.62 -7.09
C ILE A 210 -10.40 -7.11 -7.26
N HIS A 211 -11.25 -6.50 -6.44
CA HIS A 211 -11.36 -5.07 -6.26
C HIS A 211 -10.72 -4.64 -4.95
N VAL A 212 -9.93 -3.56 -4.96
CA VAL A 212 -9.15 -3.12 -3.81
C VAL A 212 -9.41 -1.64 -3.52
N ARG A 213 -9.85 -1.33 -2.29
CA ARG A 213 -10.26 0.01 -1.85
C ARG A 213 -9.58 0.42 -0.54
N PRO A 214 -8.26 0.65 -0.55
CA PRO A 214 -7.55 1.10 0.65
C PRO A 214 -7.86 2.57 0.96
N ARG A 215 -7.88 2.90 2.25
CA ARG A 215 -7.98 4.27 2.79
C ARG A 215 -6.92 4.44 3.86
N THR A 216 -5.95 5.30 3.60
CA THR A 216 -4.80 5.44 4.50
C THR A 216 -4.57 6.89 4.89
N GLY A 217 -4.48 7.13 6.19
CA GLY A 217 -4.06 8.39 6.79
C GLY A 217 -2.75 8.21 7.56
N VAL A 218 -1.83 9.16 7.45
CA VAL A 218 -0.54 9.14 8.14
C VAL A 218 -0.29 10.50 8.78
N LEU A 219 0.10 10.51 10.05
CA LEU A 219 0.55 11.69 10.78
C LEU A 219 2.01 11.54 11.15
N VAL A 220 2.83 12.52 10.76
CA VAL A 220 4.26 12.53 11.06
C VAL A 220 4.58 13.77 11.92
N GLU A 221 5.04 13.52 13.13
CA GLU A 221 5.41 14.56 14.09
C GLU A 221 6.84 15.07 13.87
N GLU A 222 7.30 15.98 14.75
CA GLU A 222 8.59 16.67 14.66
C GLU A 222 9.77 15.72 14.46
N GLY A 223 10.56 15.95 13.39
CA GLY A 223 11.72 15.14 13.05
C GLY A 223 11.39 13.70 12.66
N GLY A 224 10.11 13.33 12.59
CA GLY A 224 9.68 12.00 12.19
C GLY A 224 9.92 11.71 10.70
N ARG A 225 10.04 10.44 10.37
CA ARG A 225 10.27 9.96 8.99
C ARG A 225 9.26 8.88 8.62
N PHE A 226 8.59 9.06 7.49
CA PHE A 226 7.71 8.05 6.90
C PHE A 226 8.14 7.72 5.49
N ILE A 227 8.45 6.45 5.23
CA ILE A 227 8.76 5.92 3.90
C ILE A 227 7.66 4.93 3.54
N SER A 228 7.05 5.12 2.37
CA SER A 228 6.03 4.21 1.84
C SER A 228 6.47 3.64 0.50
N ASN A 229 6.44 2.32 0.38
CA ASN A 229 6.67 1.61 -0.87
C ASN A 229 5.41 0.82 -1.23
N TYR A 230 4.90 1.02 -2.43
CA TYR A 230 3.75 0.29 -2.95
C TYR A 230 4.12 -0.45 -4.23
N VAL A 231 3.82 -1.75 -4.27
CA VAL A 231 4.15 -2.63 -5.39
C VAL A 231 2.92 -3.40 -5.85
N LEU A 232 2.57 -3.26 -7.14
CA LEU A 232 1.49 -4.00 -7.80
C LEU A 232 1.95 -4.40 -9.21
N LEU A 233 2.47 -5.62 -9.36
CA LEU A 233 3.00 -6.11 -10.63
C LEU A 233 2.08 -7.14 -11.30
N ARG A 234 1.17 -7.76 -10.57
CA ARG A 234 0.25 -8.79 -11.06
C ARG A 234 -1.12 -8.19 -11.42
N PRO A 235 -1.88 -8.86 -12.31
CA PRO A 235 -3.22 -8.42 -12.65
C PRO A 235 -4.13 -8.29 -11.43
N VAL A 236 -5.02 -7.31 -11.46
CA VAL A 236 -6.10 -7.08 -10.49
C VAL A 236 -7.25 -6.38 -11.22
N LYS A 237 -8.50 -6.57 -10.82
CA LYS A 237 -9.62 -5.93 -11.51
C LYS A 237 -9.58 -4.42 -11.37
N SER A 238 -9.52 -3.93 -10.14
CA SER A 238 -9.37 -2.50 -9.91
C SER A 238 -8.74 -2.17 -8.57
N VAL A 239 -7.92 -1.14 -8.56
CA VAL A 239 -7.42 -0.49 -7.34
C VAL A 239 -7.83 0.97 -7.38
N GLN A 240 -8.39 1.47 -6.27
CA GLN A 240 -8.55 2.89 -6.06
C GLN A 240 -7.95 3.25 -4.70
N MET A 241 -6.84 3.96 -4.71
CA MET A 241 -6.00 4.24 -3.54
C MET A 241 -5.46 5.67 -3.60
N TYR A 242 -5.66 6.42 -2.49
CA TYR A 242 -5.18 7.78 -2.38
C TYR A 242 -4.80 8.12 -0.93
N PRO A 243 -3.69 7.54 -0.39
CA PRO A 243 -3.21 7.80 0.95
C PRO A 243 -2.89 9.28 1.16
N THR A 244 -3.18 9.80 2.35
CA THR A 244 -2.86 11.16 2.76
C THR A 244 -1.84 11.15 3.88
N VAL A 245 -0.68 11.79 3.66
CA VAL A 245 0.37 11.97 4.66
C VAL A 245 0.39 13.42 5.13
N THR A 246 0.24 13.65 6.42
CA THR A 246 0.34 14.97 7.04
C THR A 246 1.65 15.12 7.80
N LEU A 247 2.53 16.00 7.33
CA LEU A 247 3.77 16.37 7.98
C LEU A 247 3.48 17.51 8.97
N ALA A 248 3.07 17.15 10.20
CA ALA A 248 2.57 18.08 11.20
C ALA A 248 3.67 18.69 12.08
N GLY A 249 4.86 18.06 12.14
CA GLY A 249 5.96 18.53 12.96
C GLY A 249 7.13 19.10 12.15
N ALA A 250 7.84 20.07 12.71
CA ALA A 250 8.99 20.69 12.06
C ALA A 250 10.07 19.67 11.69
N GLY A 251 10.60 19.74 10.47
CA GLY A 251 11.63 18.83 9.98
C GLY A 251 11.15 17.40 9.68
N ALA A 252 9.84 17.13 9.74
CA ALA A 252 9.29 15.83 9.32
C ALA A 252 9.52 15.57 7.82
N VAL A 253 9.73 14.30 7.45
CA VAL A 253 10.07 13.90 6.09
C VAL A 253 9.22 12.72 5.65
N THR A 254 8.77 12.73 4.40
CA THR A 254 8.16 11.55 3.77
C THR A 254 8.69 11.30 2.37
N ARG A 255 8.77 10.01 2.02
CA ARG A 255 8.98 9.54 0.65
C ARG A 255 7.96 8.46 0.35
N MET A 256 7.19 8.67 -0.71
CA MET A 256 6.20 7.71 -1.19
C MET A 256 6.63 7.23 -2.58
N GLN A 257 6.85 5.93 -2.72
CA GLN A 257 7.21 5.31 -3.99
C GLN A 257 6.13 4.30 -4.38
N SER A 258 5.72 4.30 -5.64
CA SER A 258 4.78 3.33 -6.18
C SER A 258 5.23 2.79 -7.53
N ILE A 259 5.15 1.47 -7.67
CA ILE A 259 5.43 0.73 -8.90
C ILE A 259 4.20 -0.12 -9.20
N PHE A 260 3.57 0.10 -10.34
CA PHE A 260 2.38 -0.66 -10.68
C PHE A 260 2.20 -0.87 -12.19
N ILE A 261 1.62 -2.03 -12.54
CA ILE A 261 1.40 -2.47 -13.90
C ILE A 261 -0.11 -2.63 -14.15
N ALA A 262 -0.64 -1.90 -15.13
CA ALA A 262 -2.00 -2.02 -15.59
C ALA A 262 -2.08 -3.06 -16.72
N HIS A 263 -2.45 -4.29 -16.37
CA HIS A 263 -2.71 -5.38 -17.31
C HIS A 263 -4.02 -5.17 -18.07
N PRO A 264 -4.25 -5.87 -19.20
CA PRO A 264 -5.52 -5.80 -19.92
C PRO A 264 -6.72 -6.04 -19.00
N GLY A 265 -7.71 -5.16 -19.05
CA GLY A 265 -8.91 -5.23 -18.20
C GLY A 265 -8.75 -4.69 -16.78
N CYS A 266 -7.54 -4.25 -16.38
CA CYS A 266 -7.31 -3.59 -15.09
C CYS A 266 -7.71 -2.11 -15.15
N GLU A 267 -8.27 -1.62 -14.04
CA GLU A 267 -8.54 -0.20 -13.80
C GLU A 267 -7.84 0.26 -12.51
N LEU A 268 -6.76 1.00 -12.66
CA LEU A 268 -5.94 1.48 -11.56
C LEU A 268 -6.09 3.00 -11.40
N ASP A 269 -6.54 3.46 -10.25
CA ASP A 269 -6.56 4.87 -9.83
C ASP A 269 -5.71 4.96 -8.56
N VAL A 270 -4.42 5.22 -8.73
CA VAL A 270 -3.39 5.12 -7.69
C VAL A 270 -2.69 6.45 -7.55
N GLY A 271 -2.55 6.90 -6.31
CA GLY A 271 -1.83 8.14 -6.04
C GLY A 271 -1.54 8.35 -4.57
N GLY A 272 -1.14 9.57 -4.24
CA GLY A 272 -0.89 9.97 -2.87
C GLY A 272 -0.94 11.49 -2.70
N ARG A 273 -1.34 11.91 -1.50
CA ARG A 273 -1.39 13.31 -1.09
C ARG A 273 -0.43 13.55 0.07
N VAL A 274 0.33 14.64 0.02
CA VAL A 274 1.16 15.08 1.14
C VAL A 274 0.81 16.51 1.51
N ILE A 275 0.51 16.73 2.80
CA ILE A 275 0.23 18.04 3.36
C ILE A 275 1.38 18.45 4.28
N LEU A 276 2.11 19.51 3.91
CA LEU A 276 3.25 20.04 4.65
C LEU A 276 2.77 21.20 5.53
N LYS A 277 2.54 20.89 6.84
CA LYS A 277 1.96 21.82 7.83
C LYS A 277 2.97 22.47 8.76
N ALA A 278 4.24 22.09 8.70
CA ALA A 278 5.29 22.61 9.58
C ALA A 278 6.54 22.99 8.78
N PRO A 279 7.34 23.95 9.28
CA PRO A 279 8.53 24.41 8.56
C PRO A 279 9.62 23.33 8.48
N ARG A 280 10.48 23.42 7.46
CA ARG A 280 11.57 22.48 7.15
C ARG A 280 11.11 21.05 6.86
N THR A 281 9.82 20.84 6.56
CA THR A 281 9.30 19.56 6.10
C THR A 281 9.68 19.30 4.66
N ARG A 282 9.83 18.02 4.32
CA ARG A 282 10.18 17.57 2.96
C ARG A 282 9.34 16.39 2.53
N ALA A 283 8.91 16.42 1.28
CA ALA A 283 8.14 15.34 0.68
C ALA A 283 8.67 14.97 -0.71
N GLU A 284 8.68 13.67 -0.99
CA GLU A 284 8.95 13.15 -2.31
C GLU A 284 7.89 12.09 -2.65
N VAL A 285 7.23 12.26 -3.79
CA VAL A 285 6.22 11.31 -4.29
C VAL A 285 6.66 10.85 -5.67
N ILE A 286 6.94 9.56 -5.83
CA ILE A 286 7.45 8.95 -7.07
C ILE A 286 6.53 7.84 -7.51
N ALA A 287 6.00 7.93 -8.73
CA ALA A 287 5.18 6.91 -9.35
C ALA A 287 5.81 6.39 -10.64
N ARG A 288 5.95 5.08 -10.74
CA ARG A 288 6.33 4.35 -11.96
C ARG A 288 5.14 3.51 -12.38
N SER A 289 4.53 3.83 -13.49
CA SER A 289 3.38 3.11 -14.03
C SER A 289 3.67 2.51 -15.39
N LEU A 290 3.29 1.25 -15.58
CA LEU A 290 3.39 0.54 -16.85
C LEU A 290 2.00 0.14 -17.29
N SER A 291 1.63 0.36 -18.58
CA SER A 291 0.38 -0.16 -19.13
C SER A 291 0.66 -1.20 -20.23
N LEU A 292 0.20 -2.41 -19.98
CA LEU A 292 0.17 -3.54 -20.92
C LEU A 292 -1.18 -3.66 -21.67
N GLY A 293 -2.06 -2.68 -21.53
CA GLY A 293 -3.39 -2.66 -22.14
C GLY A 293 -4.51 -2.26 -21.16
N GLY A 294 -4.19 -2.13 -19.87
CA GLY A 294 -5.11 -1.62 -18.86
C GLY A 294 -5.14 -0.09 -18.80
N ARG A 295 -6.08 0.42 -18.02
CA ARG A 295 -6.24 1.85 -17.73
C ARG A 295 -5.60 2.18 -16.39
N CYS A 296 -4.79 3.24 -16.38
CA CYS A 296 -4.14 3.77 -15.19
C CYS A 296 -4.37 5.27 -15.04
N VAL A 297 -4.71 5.71 -13.84
CA VAL A 297 -4.65 7.11 -13.40
C VAL A 297 -3.58 7.19 -12.31
N SER A 298 -2.47 7.85 -12.58
CA SER A 298 -1.38 8.13 -11.63
C SER A 298 -1.56 9.52 -11.07
N ARG A 299 -1.87 9.62 -9.76
CA ARG A 299 -2.14 10.89 -9.08
C ARG A 299 -1.03 11.26 -8.12
N GLY A 300 -0.81 12.55 -7.96
CA GLY A 300 0.04 13.09 -6.91
C GLY A 300 -0.42 14.48 -6.52
N HIS A 301 -0.53 14.76 -5.22
CA HIS A 301 -0.97 16.04 -4.71
C HIS A 301 -0.07 16.51 -3.57
N LEU A 302 0.56 17.66 -3.74
CA LEU A 302 1.40 18.28 -2.73
C LEU A 302 0.76 19.58 -2.28
N VAL A 303 0.59 19.76 -0.96
CA VAL A 303 0.01 20.97 -0.36
C VAL A 303 1.03 21.58 0.61
N GLY A 304 1.57 22.74 0.30
CA GLY A 304 2.48 23.50 1.17
C GLY A 304 1.73 24.60 1.90
N GLU A 305 1.42 24.40 3.18
CA GLU A 305 0.63 25.34 3.99
C GLU A 305 1.46 26.44 4.65
N VAL A 306 2.77 26.20 4.84
CA VAL A 306 3.67 27.11 5.57
C VAL A 306 4.97 27.33 4.80
N PRO A 307 5.75 28.42 5.14
CA PRO A 307 7.07 28.65 4.56
C PRO A 307 8.08 27.53 4.86
N GLU A 308 9.20 27.53 4.12
CA GLU A 308 10.36 26.65 4.31
C GLU A 308 10.03 25.16 4.10
N VAL A 309 9.05 24.84 3.29
CA VAL A 309 8.75 23.45 2.90
C VAL A 309 9.32 23.16 1.52
N LYS A 310 9.71 21.88 1.30
CA LYS A 310 10.19 21.41 0.01
C LYS A 310 9.49 20.12 -0.38
N ALA A 311 9.02 20.06 -1.64
CA ALA A 311 8.41 18.83 -2.12
C ALA A 311 8.64 18.61 -3.62
N HIS A 312 8.72 17.34 -4.00
CA HIS A 312 8.86 16.93 -5.40
C HIS A 312 7.87 15.80 -5.72
N LEU A 313 7.24 15.92 -6.88
CA LEU A 313 6.34 14.92 -7.44
C LEU A 313 6.88 14.43 -8.78
N GLU A 314 7.09 13.13 -8.92
CA GLU A 314 7.51 12.49 -10.17
C GLU A 314 6.47 11.44 -10.58
N CYS A 315 5.90 11.60 -11.80
CA CYS A 315 4.98 10.64 -12.40
C CYS A 315 5.54 10.19 -13.75
N ARG A 316 6.07 8.97 -13.83
CA ARG A 316 6.53 8.40 -15.10
C ARG A 316 5.65 7.23 -15.50
N GLY A 317 5.21 7.24 -16.74
CA GLY A 317 4.34 6.21 -17.31
C GLY A 317 4.88 5.69 -18.64
N LEU A 318 4.91 4.36 -18.80
CA LEU A 318 5.31 3.70 -20.02
C LEU A 318 4.16 2.87 -20.58
N ILE A 319 3.79 3.12 -21.84
CA ILE A 319 2.69 2.43 -22.54
C ILE A 319 3.28 1.45 -23.53
N LEU A 320 3.04 0.17 -23.34
CA LEU A 320 3.57 -0.92 -24.20
C LEU A 320 2.51 -1.55 -25.10
N SER A 321 1.25 -1.20 -24.94
CA SER A 321 0.16 -1.72 -25.75
C SER A 321 -0.64 -0.60 -26.40
N PRO A 322 -1.14 -0.75 -27.64
CA PRO A 322 -2.02 0.22 -28.29
C PRO A 322 -3.30 0.53 -27.49
N GLN A 323 -3.78 -0.43 -26.69
CA GLN A 323 -4.98 -0.30 -25.87
C GLN A 323 -4.69 0.34 -24.49
N GLY A 324 -3.41 0.40 -24.10
CA GLY A 324 -2.97 0.95 -22.82
C GLY A 324 -3.25 2.44 -22.69
N VAL A 325 -3.70 2.85 -21.51
CA VAL A 325 -4.00 4.25 -21.19
C VAL A 325 -3.40 4.63 -19.85
N ILE A 326 -2.61 5.70 -19.82
CA ILE A 326 -2.07 6.29 -18.60
C ILE A 326 -2.46 7.77 -18.57
N TYR A 327 -3.09 8.20 -17.46
CA TYR A 327 -3.30 9.60 -17.13
C TYR A 327 -2.40 9.96 -15.94
N ALA A 328 -1.55 10.97 -16.08
CA ALA A 328 -0.84 11.59 -14.96
C ALA A 328 -1.62 12.82 -14.50
N VAL A 329 -1.92 12.90 -13.20
CA VAL A 329 -2.67 13.99 -12.58
C VAL A 329 -1.85 14.59 -11.44
N PRO A 330 -0.88 15.46 -11.74
CA PRO A 330 -0.11 16.18 -10.72
C PRO A 330 -0.87 17.43 -10.24
N GLU A 331 -0.93 17.62 -8.93
CA GLU A 331 -1.54 18.77 -8.27
C GLU A 331 -0.54 19.39 -7.28
N LEU A 332 -0.32 20.70 -7.36
CA LEU A 332 0.57 21.44 -6.46
C LEU A 332 -0.16 22.66 -5.92
N GLU A 333 -0.33 22.75 -4.61
CA GLU A 333 -0.94 23.88 -3.92
C GLU A 333 0.08 24.56 -2.99
N GLY A 334 0.56 25.73 -3.37
CA GLY A 334 1.44 26.56 -2.51
C GLY A 334 0.60 27.64 -1.82
N LEU A 335 0.30 27.46 -0.53
CA LEU A 335 -0.58 28.34 0.24
C LEU A 335 0.18 29.44 1.03
N ALA A 336 1.52 29.39 1.04
CA ALA A 336 2.36 30.34 1.73
C ALA A 336 3.56 30.80 0.86
N ALA A 337 4.07 31.99 1.10
CA ALA A 337 5.32 32.44 0.49
C ALA A 337 6.50 31.59 0.99
N GLY A 338 7.47 31.27 0.10
CA GLY A 338 8.62 30.44 0.46
C GLY A 338 8.35 28.92 0.44
N VAL A 339 7.25 28.51 -0.15
CA VAL A 339 6.99 27.12 -0.52
C VAL A 339 7.81 26.79 -1.78
N ASP A 340 8.59 25.70 -1.75
CA ASP A 340 9.43 25.21 -2.85
C ASP A 340 8.92 23.82 -3.28
N MET A 341 8.15 23.78 -4.36
CA MET A 341 7.56 22.54 -4.88
C MET A 341 7.76 22.45 -6.39
N SER A 342 8.02 21.23 -6.86
CA SER A 342 8.20 20.93 -8.27
C SER A 342 7.52 19.63 -8.67
N HIS A 343 7.20 19.49 -9.95
CA HIS A 343 6.76 18.23 -10.51
C HIS A 343 7.47 17.90 -11.82
N GLU A 344 7.62 16.59 -12.08
CA GLU A 344 8.05 16.03 -13.34
C GLU A 344 7.05 14.95 -13.76
N ALA A 345 6.47 15.07 -14.95
CA ALA A 345 5.58 14.07 -15.50
C ALA A 345 6.01 13.71 -16.92
N ALA A 346 6.16 12.41 -17.18
CA ALA A 346 6.47 11.87 -18.49
C ALA A 346 5.62 10.62 -18.73
N VAL A 347 4.80 10.64 -19.77
CA VAL A 347 4.01 9.49 -20.21
C VAL A 347 4.24 9.29 -21.70
N GLY A 348 4.65 8.08 -22.09
CA GLY A 348 4.96 7.80 -23.49
C GLY A 348 5.10 6.33 -23.79
N ARG A 349 5.53 6.06 -25.01
CA ARG A 349 5.99 4.75 -25.48
C ARG A 349 7.51 4.75 -25.54
N ILE A 350 8.11 3.57 -25.60
CA ILE A 350 9.56 3.44 -25.89
C ILE A 350 9.81 4.03 -27.28
N ALA A 351 10.81 4.90 -27.38
CA ALA A 351 11.22 5.45 -28.66
C ALA A 351 11.87 4.35 -29.51
N ALA A 352 11.57 4.33 -30.81
CA ALA A 352 12.14 3.32 -31.71
C ALA A 352 13.68 3.36 -31.73
N GLU A 353 14.25 4.56 -31.61
CA GLU A 353 15.70 4.77 -31.57
C GLU A 353 16.37 4.12 -30.36
N GLU A 354 15.67 4.05 -29.21
CA GLU A 354 16.19 3.38 -28.01
C GLU A 354 16.24 1.86 -28.19
N ILE A 355 15.21 1.29 -28.83
CA ILE A 355 15.15 -0.13 -29.18
C ILE A 355 16.23 -0.45 -30.21
N GLU A 356 16.31 0.30 -31.30
CA GLU A 356 17.32 0.13 -32.37
C GLU A 356 18.75 0.23 -31.84
N TYR A 357 18.98 1.15 -30.89
CA TYR A 357 20.30 1.29 -30.26
C TYR A 357 20.73 0.03 -29.50
N LEU A 358 19.81 -0.59 -28.77
CA LEU A 358 20.10 -1.85 -28.05
C LEU A 358 20.24 -3.03 -29.03
N MET A 359 19.39 -3.09 -30.07
CA MET A 359 19.51 -4.10 -31.13
C MET A 359 20.86 -4.01 -31.88
N ALA A 360 21.35 -2.81 -32.13
CA ALA A 360 22.67 -2.61 -32.73
C ALA A 360 23.84 -3.11 -31.85
N ARG A 361 23.59 -3.39 -30.57
CA ARG A 361 24.51 -3.98 -29.60
C ARG A 361 24.33 -5.48 -29.40
N GLY A 362 23.46 -6.12 -30.18
CA GLY A 362 23.32 -7.57 -30.24
C GLY A 362 22.12 -8.14 -29.45
N LEU A 363 21.24 -7.31 -28.89
CA LEU A 363 19.97 -7.76 -28.33
C LEU A 363 18.96 -7.95 -29.46
N ASP A 364 18.05 -8.90 -29.31
CA ASP A 364 16.85 -8.89 -30.13
C ASP A 364 15.83 -7.84 -29.65
N GLU A 365 14.74 -7.63 -30.40
CA GLU A 365 13.78 -6.58 -30.08
C GLU A 365 13.09 -6.83 -28.71
N GLU A 366 12.73 -8.09 -28.42
CA GLU A 366 12.11 -8.48 -27.15
C GLU A 366 13.09 -8.26 -25.97
N GLU A 367 14.36 -8.63 -26.12
CA GLU A 367 15.41 -8.40 -25.13
C GLU A 367 15.66 -6.90 -24.89
N ALA A 368 15.64 -6.10 -25.97
CA ALA A 368 15.83 -4.65 -25.89
C ALA A 368 14.67 -4.00 -25.11
N VAL A 369 13.42 -4.29 -25.48
CA VAL A 369 12.22 -3.80 -24.77
C VAL A 369 12.24 -4.25 -23.30
N SER A 370 12.49 -5.52 -23.02
CA SER A 370 12.57 -6.06 -21.66
C SER A 370 13.64 -5.35 -20.82
N THR A 371 14.78 -5.03 -21.42
CA THR A 371 15.88 -4.31 -20.76
C THR A 371 15.48 -2.88 -20.38
N ILE A 372 14.79 -2.17 -21.28
CA ILE A 372 14.27 -0.81 -21.00
C ILE A 372 13.21 -0.84 -19.90
N VAL A 373 12.24 -1.77 -19.99
CA VAL A 373 11.18 -1.93 -18.99
C VAL A 373 11.76 -2.24 -17.61
N ARG A 374 12.73 -3.13 -17.53
CA ARG A 374 13.45 -3.47 -16.30
C ARG A 374 14.13 -2.25 -15.69
N GLY A 375 14.86 -1.48 -16.51
CA GLY A 375 15.49 -0.22 -16.07
C GLY A 375 14.47 0.81 -15.60
N PHE A 376 13.30 0.89 -16.26
CA PHE A 376 12.22 1.79 -15.90
C PHE A 376 11.54 1.41 -14.55
N LEU A 377 11.30 0.12 -14.31
CA LEU A 377 10.69 -0.38 -13.10
C LEU A 377 11.69 -0.58 -11.95
N SER A 378 12.99 -0.59 -12.23
CA SER A 378 14.03 -0.78 -11.21
C SER A 378 14.09 0.43 -10.28
N VAL A 379 13.38 0.32 -9.16
CA VAL A 379 13.43 1.28 -8.05
C VAL A 379 13.94 0.52 -6.82
N LYS A 380 15.03 1.01 -6.24
CA LYS A 380 15.55 0.40 -5.01
C LYS A 380 14.55 0.64 -3.87
N ILE A 381 13.96 -0.44 -3.36
CA ILE A 381 13.11 -0.43 -2.17
C ILE A 381 14.02 -0.74 -0.98
N GLU A 382 14.20 0.26 -0.10
CA GLU A 382 15.05 0.10 1.07
C GLU A 382 14.42 -0.88 2.07
N GLY A 383 15.21 -1.84 2.56
CA GLY A 383 14.83 -2.75 3.63
C GLY A 383 14.02 -3.98 3.20
N LEU A 384 13.95 -4.28 1.89
CA LEU A 384 13.40 -5.57 1.46
C LEU A 384 14.36 -6.71 1.83
N PRO A 385 13.85 -7.82 2.37
CA PRO A 385 14.63 -9.05 2.49
C PRO A 385 15.11 -9.54 1.12
N PRO A 386 16.30 -10.21 1.04
CA PRO A 386 16.86 -10.67 -0.24
C PRO A 386 15.92 -11.57 -1.06
N ALA A 387 15.16 -12.45 -0.40
CA ALA A 387 14.19 -13.31 -1.07
C ALA A 387 13.08 -12.51 -1.78
N LEU A 388 12.67 -11.37 -1.20
CA LEU A 388 11.67 -10.48 -1.79
C LEU A 388 12.26 -9.61 -2.91
N GLU A 389 13.50 -9.18 -2.80
CA GLU A 389 14.19 -8.49 -3.89
C GLU A 389 14.28 -9.42 -5.12
N GLU A 390 14.65 -10.69 -4.95
CA GLU A 390 14.69 -11.67 -6.02
C GLU A 390 13.31 -11.95 -6.64
N GLU A 391 12.27 -12.04 -5.84
CA GLU A 391 10.90 -12.24 -6.35
C GLU A 391 10.37 -11.03 -7.10
N LEU A 392 10.66 -9.82 -6.62
CA LEU A 392 10.34 -8.58 -7.29
C LEU A 392 11.07 -8.47 -8.64
N ASP A 393 12.37 -8.74 -8.67
CA ASP A 393 13.17 -8.77 -9.88
C ASP A 393 12.66 -9.80 -10.89
N ARG A 394 12.26 -10.99 -10.42
CA ARG A 394 11.63 -12.02 -11.26
C ARG A 394 10.30 -11.56 -11.83
N ALA A 395 9.43 -10.94 -11.02
CA ALA A 395 8.15 -10.41 -11.46
C ALA A 395 8.31 -9.30 -12.51
N ILE A 396 9.33 -8.43 -12.34
CA ILE A 396 9.68 -7.40 -13.32
C ILE A 396 10.19 -8.04 -14.63
N GLN A 397 11.03 -9.07 -14.54
CA GLN A 397 11.52 -9.81 -15.73
C GLN A 397 10.39 -10.51 -16.49
N GLU A 398 9.43 -11.15 -15.76
CA GLU A 398 8.27 -11.80 -16.37
C GLU A 398 7.36 -10.79 -17.07
N SER A 399 7.19 -9.60 -16.51
CA SER A 399 6.38 -8.52 -17.08
C SER A 399 6.97 -7.96 -18.38
N GLY A 400 8.28 -8.12 -18.60
CA GLY A 400 8.96 -7.75 -19.84
C GLY A 400 8.97 -8.85 -20.92
N LYS A 401 8.53 -10.07 -20.61
CA LYS A 401 8.45 -11.19 -21.57
C LYS A 401 7.05 -11.27 -22.14
N GLY A 402 6.94 -11.27 -23.46
CA GLY A 402 5.66 -11.37 -24.18
C GLY A 402 5.07 -10.04 -24.61
N LEU A 403 5.91 -9.03 -24.78
CA LEU A 403 5.60 -7.70 -25.30
C LEU A 403 5.87 -7.60 -26.79
#